data_a74622b79acc263079915ba0fca3305d
#
_entry.id   a74622b79acc263079915ba0fca3305d
#
_cell.length_a   1.000
_cell.length_b   1.000
_cell.length_c   1.000
_cell.angle_alpha   90.00
_cell.angle_beta   90.00
_cell.angle_gamma   90.00
#
_symmetry.space_group_name_H-M   'P 1'
#
loop_
_entity.id
_entity.type
_entity.pdbx_description
1 polymer ?
#
loop_
_entity_poly.entity_id
_entity_poly.type
_entity_poly.pdbx_seq_one_letter_code
_entity_poly.pdbx_strand_id
1 'polypeptide(L)'
;MRILLLGEYSNVHATLAEGLRLRGHEVCLASNGDFWKNYPRDINLKREKGKLGGALLYARIIANLRNFVGYDIVQLINPMFVELKAKKIFLLYRFLRKHNRAVVLGGFGMDYYWVYNCIQHKPLRYSDFNIGNKLRTNRDAIKEIQDWIGTDKEKLNRMIANDCDAIVTGLYEYQVCYELSFGQKATFIPMPIKMDDYTGHIINDGKHCTNDNNKKFKLTIFIGINKTRSEYKGTDIMLKAAEEIRDRNKDMVNLVVVESVPFDTYKHLMESSDVILDQLYSYTPAMNALLAMSKGIICVGGGEPENYEILNEDNLCPIINVKPDYDDVVRQLQALVDMPKEMICQLKKESIAYVAKHHDYKKIAERYENLYLSLISPQ
;
A
#
# COMPACT_ATOMS: atom_id res chain seq x y z
N MET A 1 -11.29 23.08 -5.35
CA MET A 1 -11.64 22.70 -3.96
C MET A 1 -10.44 22.92 -3.05
N ARG A 2 -10.71 23.18 -1.77
CA ARG A 2 -9.71 23.14 -0.70
C ARG A 2 -9.75 21.76 -0.04
N ILE A 3 -8.65 21.04 -0.03
CA ILE A 3 -8.58 19.65 0.40
C ILE A 3 -7.51 19.52 1.49
N LEU A 4 -7.89 18.89 2.63
CA LEU A 4 -6.97 18.54 3.70
C LEU A 4 -6.76 17.02 3.71
N LEU A 5 -5.51 16.58 3.52
CA LEU A 5 -5.11 15.19 3.65
C LEU A 5 -4.41 15.00 5.01
N LEU A 6 -4.93 14.12 5.86
CA LEU A 6 -4.42 13.86 7.20
C LEU A 6 -3.84 12.46 7.33
N GLY A 7 -2.57 12.41 7.74
CA GLY A 7 -1.80 11.18 7.88
C GLY A 7 -1.11 10.75 6.59
N GLU A 8 -0.21 9.77 6.69
CA GLU A 8 0.54 9.23 5.56
C GLU A 8 0.88 7.76 5.78
N TYR A 9 0.65 6.94 4.78
CA TYR A 9 1.16 5.57 4.68
C TYR A 9 1.74 5.34 3.30
N SER A 10 3.00 4.96 3.26
CA SER A 10 3.70 4.49 2.05
C SER A 10 3.60 5.42 0.83
N ASN A 11 3.59 6.75 1.05
CA ASN A 11 3.51 7.78 0.01
C ASN A 11 2.13 7.93 -0.68
N VAL A 12 1.07 7.39 -0.11
CA VAL A 12 -0.27 7.46 -0.70
C VAL A 12 -0.79 8.89 -0.74
N HIS A 13 -0.83 9.58 0.42
CA HIS A 13 -1.35 10.94 0.48
C HIS A 13 -0.42 11.97 -0.18
N ALA A 14 0.90 11.81 -0.08
CA ALA A 14 1.83 12.73 -0.72
C ALA A 14 1.75 12.64 -2.25
N THR A 15 1.63 11.44 -2.82
CA THR A 15 1.43 11.23 -4.25
C THR A 15 0.07 11.72 -4.71
N LEU A 16 -0.99 11.45 -3.94
CA LEU A 16 -2.33 11.96 -4.23
C LEU A 16 -2.37 13.49 -4.19
N ALA A 17 -1.73 14.12 -3.20
CA ALA A 17 -1.65 15.58 -3.09
C ALA A 17 -1.03 16.21 -4.33
N GLU A 18 0.04 15.61 -4.87
CA GLU A 18 0.69 16.08 -6.10
C GLU A 18 -0.30 16.00 -7.28
N GLY A 19 -0.97 14.87 -7.46
CA GLY A 19 -1.95 14.70 -8.53
C GLY A 19 -3.14 15.68 -8.44
N LEU A 20 -3.67 15.90 -7.23
CA LEU A 20 -4.76 16.86 -7.01
C LEU A 20 -4.33 18.32 -7.24
N ARG A 21 -3.09 18.69 -6.87
CA ARG A 21 -2.52 20.01 -7.16
C ARG A 21 -2.38 20.26 -8.67
N LEU A 22 -1.96 19.24 -9.44
CA LEU A 22 -1.90 19.32 -10.90
C LEU A 22 -3.28 19.55 -11.53
N ARG A 23 -4.36 19.14 -10.86
CA ARG A 23 -5.76 19.40 -11.26
C ARG A 23 -6.30 20.75 -10.78
N GLY A 24 -5.45 21.59 -10.19
CA GLY A 24 -5.79 22.95 -9.76
C GLY A 24 -6.45 23.05 -8.39
N HIS A 25 -6.35 22.02 -7.55
CA HIS A 25 -6.88 22.07 -6.18
C HIS A 25 -5.87 22.66 -5.18
N GLU A 26 -6.38 23.37 -4.17
CA GLU A 26 -5.62 23.80 -3.01
C GLU A 26 -5.53 22.62 -2.02
N VAL A 27 -4.36 21.99 -1.91
CA VAL A 27 -4.17 20.79 -1.08
C VAL A 27 -3.18 21.08 0.04
N CYS A 28 -3.61 20.83 1.27
CA CYS A 28 -2.76 20.80 2.46
C CYS A 28 -2.57 19.36 2.93
N LEU A 29 -1.32 18.91 3.01
CA LEU A 29 -0.95 17.60 3.55
C LEU A 29 -0.34 17.75 4.94
N ALA A 30 -1.02 17.22 5.97
CA ALA A 30 -0.55 17.22 7.34
C ALA A 30 -0.27 15.78 7.81
N SER A 31 0.99 15.42 8.02
CA SER A 31 1.39 14.06 8.33
C SER A 31 2.68 13.95 9.13
N ASN A 32 3.00 12.74 9.59
CA ASN A 32 4.31 12.41 10.17
C ASN A 32 5.36 12.06 9.10
N GLY A 33 4.98 11.99 7.81
CA GLY A 33 5.84 11.61 6.69
C GLY A 33 6.18 10.12 6.63
N ASP A 34 5.38 9.25 7.25
CA ASP A 34 5.60 7.80 7.34
C ASP A 34 6.97 7.45 7.98
N PHE A 35 7.21 8.02 9.16
CA PHE A 35 8.37 7.77 10.02
C PHE A 35 9.73 8.07 9.37
N TRP A 36 10.52 7.01 9.12
CA TRP A 36 11.89 7.09 8.59
C TRP A 36 11.94 7.38 7.09
N LYS A 37 10.86 7.17 6.36
CA LYS A 37 10.75 7.46 4.92
C LYS A 37 10.68 8.96 4.63
N ASN A 38 10.17 9.75 5.59
CA ASN A 38 10.16 11.20 5.60
C ASN A 38 9.56 11.85 4.35
N TYR A 39 8.42 11.33 3.87
CA TYR A 39 7.73 11.86 2.70
C TYR A 39 7.36 13.34 2.83
N PRO A 40 7.23 14.08 1.71
CA PRO A 40 6.85 15.50 1.69
C PRO A 40 5.53 15.76 2.41
N ARG A 41 5.42 16.91 3.07
CA ARG A 41 4.22 17.38 3.77
C ARG A 41 4.27 18.88 3.99
N ASP A 42 3.10 19.51 4.10
CA ASP A 42 3.00 20.96 4.38
C ASP A 42 3.04 21.22 5.90
N ILE A 43 2.32 20.38 6.68
CA ILE A 43 2.31 20.47 8.14
C ILE A 43 2.94 19.21 8.74
N ASN A 44 4.02 19.39 9.50
CA ASN A 44 4.72 18.28 10.12
C ASN A 44 4.06 17.86 11.45
N LEU A 45 3.45 16.69 11.47
CA LEU A 45 2.82 16.05 12.62
C LEU A 45 3.64 14.86 13.17
N LYS A 46 4.95 14.86 12.93
CA LYS A 46 5.84 13.81 13.46
C LYS A 46 5.86 13.83 14.98
N ARG A 47 5.66 12.68 15.59
CA ARG A 47 5.78 12.49 17.03
C ARG A 47 7.25 12.30 17.41
N GLU A 48 7.72 13.09 18.39
CA GLU A 48 9.04 12.90 18.96
C GLU A 48 9.09 11.65 19.84
N LYS A 49 10.28 11.05 19.96
CA LYS A 49 10.50 9.87 20.80
C LYS A 49 10.33 10.25 22.29
N GLY A 50 9.98 9.26 23.11
CA GLY A 50 9.88 9.39 24.55
C GLY A 50 8.48 9.73 25.07
N LYS A 51 8.38 9.83 26.40
CA LYS A 51 7.10 9.99 27.13
C LYS A 51 6.39 11.31 26.81
N LEU A 52 7.13 12.40 26.60
CA LEU A 52 6.59 13.73 26.28
C LEU A 52 6.21 13.89 24.79
N GLY A 53 6.66 13.01 23.90
CA GLY A 53 6.42 13.13 22.45
C GLY A 53 4.94 13.22 22.08
N GLY A 54 4.09 12.47 22.77
CA GLY A 54 2.65 12.54 22.56
C GLY A 54 2.01 13.86 23.05
N ALA A 55 2.52 14.45 24.13
CA ALA A 55 2.05 15.74 24.62
C ALA A 55 2.48 16.89 23.70
N LEU A 56 3.73 16.86 23.22
CA LEU A 56 4.26 17.82 22.25
C LEU A 56 3.51 17.74 20.90
N LEU A 57 3.23 16.53 20.40
CA LEU A 57 2.41 16.37 19.21
C LEU A 57 1.00 16.93 19.42
N TYR A 58 0.37 16.64 20.56
CA TYR A 58 -0.96 17.17 20.87
C TYR A 58 -0.95 18.69 20.92
N ALA A 59 0.04 19.32 21.59
CA ALA A 59 0.20 20.77 21.61
C ALA A 59 0.40 21.35 20.19
N ARG A 60 1.21 20.69 19.35
CA ARG A 60 1.41 21.08 17.94
C ARG A 60 0.11 21.01 17.15
N ILE A 61 -0.71 19.97 17.34
CA ILE A 61 -2.01 19.85 16.68
C ILE A 61 -2.93 20.99 17.14
N ILE A 62 -3.01 21.29 18.43
CA ILE A 62 -3.81 22.41 18.96
C ILE A 62 -3.37 23.75 18.36
N ALA A 63 -2.06 24.00 18.28
CA ALA A 63 -1.51 25.21 17.66
C ALA A 63 -1.86 25.33 16.15
N ASN A 64 -2.10 24.21 15.47
CA ASN A 64 -2.45 24.16 14.06
C ASN A 64 -3.96 24.02 13.80
N LEU A 65 -4.85 24.02 14.78
CA LEU A 65 -6.29 23.83 14.57
C LEU A 65 -6.90 24.82 13.58
N ARG A 66 -6.39 26.07 13.53
CA ARG A 66 -6.83 27.07 12.54
C ARG A 66 -6.52 26.67 11.09
N ASN A 67 -5.48 25.86 10.89
CA ASN A 67 -5.09 25.36 9.58
C ASN A 67 -5.88 24.10 9.17
N PHE A 68 -6.77 23.60 10.02
CA PHE A 68 -7.59 22.40 9.78
C PHE A 68 -9.06 22.71 9.61
N VAL A 69 -9.44 23.94 9.27
CA VAL A 69 -10.82 24.39 9.13
C VAL A 69 -11.09 24.99 7.75
N GLY A 70 -12.35 24.92 7.30
CA GLY A 70 -12.81 25.54 6.07
C GLY A 70 -12.40 24.79 4.79
N TYR A 71 -12.15 23.51 4.89
CA TYR A 71 -11.92 22.65 3.72
C TYR A 71 -13.24 22.11 3.17
N ASP A 72 -13.28 21.96 1.85
CA ASP A 72 -14.37 21.26 1.17
C ASP A 72 -14.32 19.77 1.52
N ILE A 73 -13.10 19.20 1.54
CA ILE A 73 -12.84 17.78 1.84
C ILE A 73 -11.74 17.67 2.90
N VAL A 74 -11.96 16.80 3.87
CA VAL A 74 -10.93 16.27 4.77
C VAL A 74 -10.82 14.77 4.53
N GLN A 75 -9.69 14.28 4.04
CA GLN A 75 -9.44 12.85 3.91
C GLN A 75 -8.47 12.37 4.97
N LEU A 76 -8.88 11.34 5.70
CA LEU A 76 -8.08 10.65 6.70
C LEU A 76 -7.41 9.44 6.07
N ILE A 77 -6.11 9.25 6.28
CA ILE A 77 -5.39 8.07 5.75
C ILE A 77 -5.91 6.76 6.37
N ASN A 78 -6.37 6.82 7.62
CA ASN A 78 -6.79 5.69 8.43
C ASN A 78 -7.51 6.25 9.68
N PRO A 79 -8.30 5.48 10.46
CA PRO A 79 -8.88 5.96 11.72
C PRO A 79 -7.85 6.51 12.70
N MET A 80 -6.63 5.98 12.68
CA MET A 80 -5.50 6.46 13.50
C MET A 80 -4.61 7.45 12.72
N PHE A 81 -5.21 8.45 12.08
CA PHE A 81 -4.55 9.40 11.16
C PHE A 81 -3.47 10.30 11.79
N VAL A 82 -3.31 10.28 13.11
CA VAL A 82 -2.21 10.90 13.86
C VAL A 82 -1.71 9.98 14.97
N GLU A 83 -0.44 10.11 15.37
CA GLU A 83 0.20 9.24 16.36
C GLU A 83 -0.18 9.61 17.82
N LEU A 84 -1.48 9.66 18.09
CA LEU A 84 -2.06 9.89 19.40
C LEU A 84 -2.88 8.68 19.88
N LYS A 85 -3.19 8.64 21.17
CA LYS A 85 -4.17 7.68 21.70
C LYS A 85 -5.55 7.94 21.09
N ALA A 86 -6.31 6.90 20.80
CA ALA A 86 -7.64 6.97 20.19
C ALA A 86 -8.55 8.00 20.91
N LYS A 87 -8.56 8.05 22.24
CA LYS A 87 -9.32 9.04 23.04
C LYS A 87 -9.05 10.50 22.66
N LYS A 88 -7.83 10.84 22.22
CA LYS A 88 -7.49 12.20 21.77
C LYS A 88 -7.93 12.42 20.32
N ILE A 89 -7.86 11.38 19.51
CA ILE A 89 -8.30 11.44 18.10
C ILE A 89 -9.82 11.62 18.00
N PHE A 90 -10.63 11.07 18.92
CA PHE A 90 -12.06 11.35 19.00
C PHE A 90 -12.39 12.85 19.03
N LEU A 91 -11.66 13.61 19.84
CA LEU A 91 -11.88 15.06 19.94
C LEU A 91 -11.45 15.78 18.67
N LEU A 92 -10.31 15.39 18.11
CA LEU A 92 -9.82 15.96 16.86
C LEU A 92 -10.76 15.67 15.71
N TYR A 93 -11.25 14.42 15.58
CA TYR A 93 -12.21 14.05 14.55
C TYR A 93 -13.49 14.88 14.64
N ARG A 94 -14.09 15.01 15.83
CA ARG A 94 -15.29 15.84 16.04
C ARG A 94 -15.06 17.31 15.67
N PHE A 95 -13.87 17.82 15.95
CA PHE A 95 -13.48 19.16 15.53
C PHE A 95 -13.42 19.26 14.01
N LEU A 96 -12.75 18.33 13.32
CA LEU A 96 -12.66 18.29 11.85
C LEU A 96 -14.04 18.20 11.22
N ARG A 97 -14.89 17.30 11.70
CA ARG A 97 -16.25 17.09 11.20
C ARG A 97 -17.12 18.34 11.32
N LYS A 98 -16.98 19.08 12.43
CA LYS A 98 -17.75 20.30 12.68
C LYS A 98 -17.35 21.50 11.81
N HIS A 99 -16.08 21.58 11.39
CA HIS A 99 -15.53 22.79 10.78
C HIS A 99 -15.15 22.62 9.31
N ASN A 100 -15.48 21.50 8.71
CA ASN A 100 -15.24 21.21 7.28
C ASN A 100 -16.52 20.64 6.64
N ARG A 101 -16.59 20.65 5.32
CA ARG A 101 -17.81 20.33 4.58
C ARG A 101 -18.06 18.83 4.50
N ALA A 102 -17.04 18.04 4.07
CA ALA A 102 -17.15 16.59 4.00
C ALA A 102 -15.89 15.91 4.53
N VAL A 103 -16.05 14.71 5.09
CA VAL A 103 -14.96 13.87 5.62
C VAL A 103 -14.96 12.51 4.93
N VAL A 104 -13.81 12.11 4.41
CA VAL A 104 -13.57 10.81 3.76
C VAL A 104 -12.61 10.00 4.63
N LEU A 105 -12.99 8.76 4.90
CA LEU A 105 -12.13 7.80 5.62
C LEU A 105 -11.35 6.96 4.61
N GLY A 106 -10.03 6.90 4.75
CA GLY A 106 -9.16 5.95 4.07
C GLY A 106 -9.07 4.62 4.82
N GLY A 107 -9.35 3.52 4.15
CA GLY A 107 -9.05 2.16 4.59
C GLY A 107 -7.73 1.69 3.95
N PHE A 108 -6.59 2.30 4.34
CA PHE A 108 -5.30 2.07 3.71
C PHE A 108 -4.29 1.36 4.62
N GLY A 109 -4.77 0.68 5.63
CA GLY A 109 -3.89 -0.03 6.54
C GLY A 109 -4.66 -0.77 7.62
N MET A 110 -3.92 -1.25 8.61
CA MET A 110 -4.48 -1.97 9.74
C MET A 110 -5.54 -1.14 10.47
N ASP A 111 -6.75 -1.68 10.59
CA ASP A 111 -7.87 -1.07 11.29
C ASP A 111 -8.87 -2.12 11.83
N TYR A 112 -9.92 -1.65 12.51
CA TYR A 112 -10.91 -2.54 13.11
C TYR A 112 -11.66 -3.38 12.06
N TYR A 113 -12.11 -2.78 10.94
CA TYR A 113 -12.92 -3.51 9.96
C TYR A 113 -12.12 -4.56 9.20
N TRP A 114 -10.85 -4.29 8.93
CA TRP A 114 -9.92 -5.29 8.40
C TRP A 114 -9.76 -6.47 9.38
N VAL A 115 -9.38 -6.18 10.63
CA VAL A 115 -9.19 -7.22 11.66
C VAL A 115 -10.48 -7.99 11.90
N TYR A 116 -11.58 -7.28 12.20
CA TYR A 116 -12.86 -7.89 12.56
C TYR A 116 -13.41 -8.80 11.46
N ASN A 117 -13.44 -8.33 10.21
CA ASN A 117 -14.00 -9.10 9.11
C ASN A 117 -13.13 -10.31 8.75
N CYS A 118 -11.80 -10.19 8.82
CA CYS A 118 -10.90 -11.33 8.59
C CYS A 118 -11.04 -12.42 9.67
N ILE A 119 -11.29 -12.08 10.93
CA ILE A 119 -11.44 -13.09 12.00
C ILE A 119 -12.85 -13.66 12.11
N GLN A 120 -13.90 -12.87 11.84
CA GLN A 120 -15.29 -13.27 12.01
C GLN A 120 -15.91 -13.82 10.71
N HIS A 121 -15.84 -13.05 9.63
CA HIS A 121 -16.51 -13.39 8.37
C HIS A 121 -15.60 -14.13 7.40
N LYS A 122 -14.27 -13.95 7.49
CA LYS A 122 -13.25 -14.60 6.64
C LYS A 122 -13.60 -14.49 5.14
N PRO A 123 -13.82 -13.26 4.61
CA PRO A 123 -14.21 -13.10 3.21
C PRO A 123 -13.10 -13.50 2.22
N LEU A 124 -11.90 -13.70 2.74
CA LEU A 124 -10.70 -14.04 1.97
C LEU A 124 -10.25 -15.47 2.27
N ARG A 125 -9.76 -16.18 1.26
CA ARG A 125 -9.17 -17.51 1.40
C ARG A 125 -7.99 -17.53 2.37
N TYR A 126 -7.24 -16.43 2.40
CA TYR A 126 -6.14 -16.18 3.33
C TYR A 126 -5.97 -14.68 3.56
N SER A 127 -5.40 -14.32 4.67
CA SER A 127 -5.12 -12.92 5.04
C SER A 127 -4.02 -12.84 6.10
N ASP A 128 -3.76 -11.66 6.60
CA ASP A 128 -2.93 -11.45 7.79
C ASP A 128 -3.42 -12.26 9.01
N PHE A 129 -4.70 -12.67 9.04
CA PHE A 129 -5.36 -13.25 10.21
C PHE A 129 -5.88 -14.68 10.01
N ASN A 130 -6.02 -15.17 8.79
CA ASN A 130 -6.55 -16.51 8.52
C ASN A 130 -5.86 -17.20 7.34
N ILE A 131 -5.92 -18.54 7.33
CA ILE A 131 -5.66 -19.39 6.18
C ILE A 131 -6.85 -20.36 6.12
N GLY A 132 -7.69 -20.22 5.10
CA GLY A 132 -8.99 -20.86 5.06
C GLY A 132 -9.81 -20.50 6.29
N ASN A 133 -10.37 -21.50 6.97
CA ASN A 133 -11.17 -21.31 8.18
C ASN A 133 -10.33 -21.20 9.48
N LYS A 134 -9.03 -21.43 9.41
CA LYS A 134 -8.15 -21.39 10.59
C LYS A 134 -7.57 -19.99 10.80
N LEU A 135 -7.64 -19.49 12.03
CA LEU A 135 -6.98 -18.26 12.40
C LEU A 135 -5.47 -18.46 12.51
N ARG A 136 -4.73 -17.47 12.07
CA ARG A 136 -3.27 -17.41 12.25
C ARG A 136 -2.96 -17.03 13.69
N THR A 137 -1.96 -17.69 14.27
CA THR A 137 -1.58 -17.55 15.69
C THR A 137 -0.19 -16.94 15.87
N ASN A 138 0.39 -16.37 14.81
CA ASN A 138 1.65 -15.66 14.93
C ASN A 138 1.50 -14.42 15.83
N ARG A 139 2.62 -14.00 16.41
CA ARG A 139 2.67 -12.93 17.40
C ARG A 139 2.02 -11.62 16.91
N ASP A 140 2.25 -11.26 15.65
CA ASP A 140 1.75 -10.00 15.11
C ASP A 140 0.24 -10.04 14.87
N ALA A 141 -0.30 -11.16 14.35
CA ALA A 141 -1.74 -11.33 14.19
C ALA A 141 -2.46 -11.23 15.55
N ILE A 142 -1.95 -11.92 16.57
CA ILE A 142 -2.52 -11.84 17.93
C ILE A 142 -2.45 -10.41 18.47
N LYS A 143 -1.32 -9.75 18.30
CA LYS A 143 -1.13 -8.38 18.76
C LYS A 143 -2.11 -7.41 18.10
N GLU A 144 -2.29 -7.50 16.77
CA GLU A 144 -3.23 -6.62 16.06
C GLU A 144 -4.68 -6.90 16.47
N ILE A 145 -5.06 -8.17 16.69
CA ILE A 145 -6.39 -8.50 17.24
C ILE A 145 -6.59 -7.83 18.60
N GLN A 146 -5.62 -7.94 19.52
CA GLN A 146 -5.69 -7.32 20.85
C GLN A 146 -5.69 -5.79 20.80
N ASP A 147 -4.98 -5.21 19.84
CA ASP A 147 -4.90 -3.75 19.66
C ASP A 147 -6.19 -3.14 19.13
N TRP A 148 -6.96 -3.89 18.33
CA TRP A 148 -8.16 -3.36 17.68
C TRP A 148 -9.47 -3.83 18.32
N ILE A 149 -9.62 -5.11 18.66
CA ILE A 149 -10.90 -5.67 19.14
C ILE A 149 -11.12 -5.35 20.63
N GLY A 150 -12.30 -4.84 20.97
CA GLY A 150 -12.69 -4.47 22.33
C GLY A 150 -12.04 -3.19 22.88
N THR A 151 -11.35 -2.40 22.04
CA THR A 151 -10.53 -1.27 22.45
C THR A 151 -11.11 0.09 22.10
N ASP A 152 -10.46 1.17 22.54
CA ASP A 152 -10.81 2.53 22.11
C ASP A 152 -10.52 2.76 20.60
N LYS A 153 -9.62 1.99 19.98
CA LYS A 153 -9.39 2.05 18.53
C LYS A 153 -10.60 1.52 17.74
N GLU A 154 -11.21 0.40 18.18
CA GLU A 154 -12.48 -0.08 17.63
C GLU A 154 -13.55 0.99 17.69
N LYS A 155 -13.79 1.56 18.91
CA LYS A 155 -14.81 2.59 19.10
C LYS A 155 -14.59 3.79 18.19
N LEU A 156 -13.33 4.22 18.03
CA LEU A 156 -12.95 5.32 17.16
C LEU A 156 -13.24 5.00 15.69
N ASN A 157 -12.78 3.85 15.21
CA ASN A 157 -12.98 3.44 13.81
C ASN A 157 -14.47 3.31 13.49
N ARG A 158 -15.24 2.66 14.36
CA ARG A 158 -16.70 2.54 14.19
C ARG A 158 -17.38 3.90 14.16
N MET A 159 -17.00 4.84 15.04
CA MET A 159 -17.54 6.19 15.02
C MET A 159 -17.22 6.90 13.71
N ILE A 160 -15.94 6.91 13.28
CA ILE A 160 -15.53 7.60 12.05
C ILE A 160 -16.20 6.97 10.82
N ALA A 161 -16.16 5.66 10.70
CA ALA A 161 -16.71 4.97 9.52
C ALA A 161 -18.24 5.13 9.38
N ASN A 162 -18.98 5.23 10.49
CA ASN A 162 -20.42 5.52 10.44
C ASN A 162 -20.71 6.99 10.10
N ASP A 163 -19.93 7.94 10.62
CA ASP A 163 -20.19 9.38 10.54
C ASP A 163 -19.59 10.06 9.28
N CYS A 164 -18.51 9.52 8.70
CA CYS A 164 -17.89 10.08 7.50
C CYS A 164 -18.83 10.00 6.28
N ASP A 165 -18.58 10.83 5.26
CA ASP A 165 -19.42 10.91 4.06
C ASP A 165 -19.10 9.81 3.05
N ALA A 166 -17.85 9.35 2.96
CA ALA A 166 -17.42 8.22 2.14
C ALA A 166 -16.23 7.49 2.76
N ILE A 167 -16.02 6.25 2.33
CA ILE A 167 -14.86 5.43 2.67
C ILE A 167 -14.15 5.08 1.38
N VAL A 168 -12.83 5.25 1.32
CA VAL A 168 -12.02 4.87 0.17
C VAL A 168 -11.03 3.79 0.57
N THR A 169 -10.97 2.73 -0.21
CA THR A 169 -9.99 1.65 -0.05
C THR A 169 -9.11 1.55 -1.28
N GLY A 170 -7.87 1.10 -1.12
CA GLY A 170 -6.91 1.04 -2.22
C GLY A 170 -6.46 -0.37 -2.61
N LEU A 171 -6.84 -1.38 -1.83
CA LEU A 171 -6.56 -2.80 -2.06
C LEU A 171 -7.87 -3.59 -1.99
N TYR A 172 -7.98 -4.65 -2.79
CA TYR A 172 -9.15 -5.53 -2.80
C TYR A 172 -9.48 -6.06 -1.39
N GLU A 173 -8.47 -6.46 -0.65
CA GLU A 173 -8.60 -7.03 0.70
C GLU A 173 -9.32 -6.08 1.65
N TYR A 174 -8.98 -4.79 1.59
CA TYR A 174 -9.66 -3.77 2.40
C TYR A 174 -11.06 -3.48 1.86
N GLN A 175 -11.24 -3.43 0.52
CA GLN A 175 -12.54 -3.18 -0.09
C GLN A 175 -13.57 -4.21 0.36
N VAL A 176 -13.28 -5.50 0.24
CA VAL A 176 -14.23 -6.54 0.61
C VAL A 176 -14.61 -6.49 2.10
N CYS A 177 -13.67 -6.13 2.99
CA CYS A 177 -13.95 -5.98 4.41
C CYS A 177 -14.83 -4.76 4.72
N TYR A 178 -14.60 -3.62 4.07
CA TYR A 178 -15.42 -2.43 4.27
C TYR A 178 -16.80 -2.56 3.61
N GLU A 179 -16.88 -3.16 2.44
CA GLU A 179 -18.11 -3.36 1.69
C GLU A 179 -19.12 -4.23 2.44
N LEU A 180 -18.66 -5.29 3.13
CA LEU A 180 -19.50 -6.11 4.02
C LEU A 180 -20.24 -5.29 5.09
N SER A 181 -19.63 -4.18 5.55
CA SER A 181 -20.19 -3.36 6.63
C SER A 181 -20.90 -2.10 6.13
N PHE A 182 -20.52 -1.57 4.97
CA PHE A 182 -20.94 -0.23 4.51
C PHE A 182 -21.48 -0.20 3.08
N GLY A 183 -21.45 -1.31 2.34
CA GLY A 183 -21.96 -1.37 0.97
C GLY A 183 -21.36 -0.28 0.09
N GLN A 184 -22.21 0.43 -0.65
CA GLN A 184 -21.81 1.48 -1.61
C GLN A 184 -21.11 2.71 -1.00
N LYS A 185 -21.12 2.87 0.34
CA LYS A 185 -20.33 3.92 1.00
C LYS A 185 -18.82 3.66 0.89
N ALA A 186 -18.42 2.38 0.72
CA ALA A 186 -17.04 1.97 0.49
C ALA A 186 -16.75 1.94 -1.01
N THR A 187 -15.87 2.84 -1.47
CA THR A 187 -15.48 2.98 -2.87
C THR A 187 -14.04 2.55 -3.05
N PHE A 188 -13.79 1.67 -4.03
CA PHE A 188 -12.45 1.27 -4.40
C PHE A 188 -11.80 2.29 -5.35
N ILE A 189 -10.69 2.87 -4.92
CA ILE A 189 -9.80 3.69 -5.77
C ILE A 189 -8.38 3.17 -5.60
N PRO A 190 -7.72 2.67 -6.66
CA PRO A 190 -6.39 2.08 -6.57
C PRO A 190 -5.35 3.04 -5.98
N MET A 191 -4.31 2.49 -5.39
CA MET A 191 -3.19 3.26 -4.81
C MET A 191 -2.48 4.09 -5.90
N PRO A 192 -2.17 5.40 -5.64
CA PRO A 192 -1.51 6.26 -6.61
C PRO A 192 -0.01 5.99 -6.65
N ILE A 193 0.55 5.80 -7.83
CA ILE A 193 2.00 5.72 -8.08
C ILE A 193 2.42 6.87 -8.99
N LYS A 194 3.44 7.61 -8.57
CA LYS A 194 4.07 8.59 -9.43
C LYS A 194 4.92 7.87 -10.47
N MET A 195 4.45 7.92 -11.72
CA MET A 195 5.22 7.43 -12.84
C MET A 195 6.28 8.48 -13.18
N ASP A 196 7.56 8.10 -13.26
CA ASP A 196 8.58 9.00 -13.74
C ASP A 196 8.39 9.26 -15.24
N ASP A 197 8.68 10.47 -15.69
CA ASP A 197 8.65 10.82 -17.12
C ASP A 197 9.62 9.95 -17.95
N TYR A 198 10.52 9.24 -17.28
CA TYR A 198 11.50 8.31 -17.83
C TYR A 198 10.93 6.96 -18.27
N THR A 199 9.70 6.61 -17.85
CA THR A 199 9.11 5.29 -18.17
C THR A 199 8.84 5.10 -19.67
N GLY A 200 8.59 6.17 -20.40
CA GLY A 200 8.48 6.14 -21.86
C GLY A 200 9.78 5.72 -22.58
N HIS A 201 10.94 6.06 -22.01
CA HIS A 201 12.24 5.69 -22.57
C HIS A 201 12.64 4.25 -22.20
N ILE A 202 12.28 3.77 -20.99
CA ILE A 202 12.58 2.38 -20.57
C ILE A 202 11.84 1.37 -21.46
N ILE A 203 10.60 1.68 -21.88
CA ILE A 203 9.82 0.85 -22.79
C ILE A 203 10.50 0.77 -24.18
N ASN A 204 11.13 1.86 -24.62
CA ASN A 204 11.73 1.96 -25.95
C ASN A 204 13.21 1.55 -26.00
N ASP A 205 14.00 1.82 -24.96
CA ASP A 205 15.46 1.68 -25.01
C ASP A 205 15.98 0.27 -24.72
N GLY A 206 15.12 -0.65 -24.24
CA GLY A 206 15.52 -2.06 -23.98
C GLY A 206 16.67 -2.20 -22.97
N LYS A 207 17.02 -1.16 -22.21
CA LYS A 207 18.19 -1.15 -21.31
C LYS A 207 18.21 -2.24 -20.25
N HIS A 208 17.03 -2.75 -19.86
CA HIS A 208 16.92 -3.93 -19.00
C HIS A 208 16.96 -5.26 -19.78
N CYS A 209 17.00 -5.19 -21.12
CA CYS A 209 17.02 -6.34 -22.01
C CYS A 209 18.12 -6.24 -23.06
N THR A 210 19.22 -5.54 -22.77
CA THR A 210 20.32 -5.38 -23.72
C THR A 210 20.89 -6.73 -24.15
N ASN A 211 20.99 -6.91 -25.46
CA ASN A 211 21.64 -8.05 -26.11
C ASN A 211 23.17 -7.94 -25.97
N ASP A 212 23.68 -8.14 -24.77
CA ASP A 212 25.06 -8.53 -24.63
C ASP A 212 25.12 -10.05 -24.83
N ASN A 213 25.27 -10.46 -26.09
CA ASN A 213 25.26 -11.86 -26.52
C ASN A 213 26.37 -12.71 -25.87
N ASN A 214 27.26 -12.10 -25.11
CA ASN A 214 28.41 -12.74 -24.46
C ASN A 214 28.26 -12.96 -22.96
N LYS A 215 27.22 -12.44 -22.29
CA LYS A 215 26.99 -12.72 -20.87
C LYS A 215 25.74 -13.58 -20.68
N LYS A 216 25.94 -14.73 -19.99
CA LYS A 216 24.83 -15.57 -19.53
C LYS A 216 23.88 -14.71 -18.69
N PHE A 217 22.61 -14.63 -19.07
CA PHE A 217 21.59 -13.87 -18.32
C PHE A 217 21.45 -14.44 -16.91
N LYS A 218 21.55 -13.57 -15.91
CA LYS A 218 21.42 -13.95 -14.50
C LYS A 218 20.30 -13.14 -13.88
N LEU A 219 19.24 -13.83 -13.47
CA LEU A 219 18.06 -13.23 -12.86
C LEU A 219 18.38 -12.75 -11.43
N THR A 220 18.21 -11.46 -11.16
CA THR A 220 18.40 -10.89 -9.82
C THR A 220 17.07 -10.78 -9.10
N ILE A 221 16.90 -11.58 -8.04
CA ILE A 221 15.72 -11.60 -7.17
C ILE A 221 16.01 -10.77 -5.93
N PHE A 222 15.14 -9.81 -5.64
CA PHE A 222 15.21 -8.93 -4.49
C PHE A 222 14.15 -9.29 -3.46
N ILE A 223 14.52 -9.31 -2.19
CA ILE A 223 13.59 -9.42 -1.08
C ILE A 223 13.95 -8.43 0.03
N GLY A 224 12.99 -7.58 0.40
CA GLY A 224 13.12 -6.67 1.54
C GLY A 224 12.45 -7.24 2.78
N ILE A 225 13.22 -7.45 3.84
CA ILE A 225 12.75 -8.09 5.07
C ILE A 225 12.65 -7.07 6.20
N ASN A 226 11.49 -7.01 6.81
CA ASN A 226 11.32 -6.42 8.13
C ASN A 226 11.28 -7.56 9.16
N LYS A 227 12.37 -7.74 9.91
CA LYS A 227 12.52 -8.85 10.89
C LYS A 227 11.35 -8.96 11.87
N THR A 228 10.78 -7.84 12.29
CA THR A 228 9.68 -7.85 13.26
C THR A 228 8.33 -8.24 12.65
N ARG A 229 8.21 -8.32 11.30
CA ARG A 229 6.98 -8.62 10.58
C ARG A 229 7.15 -9.72 9.52
N SER A 230 8.24 -10.47 9.57
CA SER A 230 8.57 -11.46 8.54
C SER A 230 7.54 -12.59 8.48
N GLU A 231 7.25 -13.22 9.60
CA GLU A 231 6.23 -14.27 9.73
C GLU A 231 4.82 -13.75 9.36
N TYR A 232 4.51 -12.53 9.78
CA TYR A 232 3.23 -11.89 9.48
C TYR A 232 3.00 -11.71 7.98
N LYS A 233 4.03 -11.27 7.24
CA LYS A 233 3.99 -11.05 5.80
C LYS A 233 4.31 -12.31 4.97
N GLY A 234 4.81 -13.37 5.59
CA GLY A 234 5.27 -14.59 4.91
C GLY A 234 6.59 -14.44 4.16
N THR A 235 7.35 -13.37 4.45
CA THR A 235 8.66 -13.16 3.81
C THR A 235 9.72 -14.15 4.28
N ASP A 236 9.54 -14.80 5.42
CA ASP A 236 10.33 -15.94 5.90
C ASP A 236 10.20 -17.17 5.01
N ILE A 237 8.97 -17.47 4.57
CA ILE A 237 8.68 -18.57 3.63
C ILE A 237 9.26 -18.23 2.25
N MET A 238 9.00 -17.01 1.76
CA MET A 238 9.49 -16.55 0.46
C MET A 238 11.03 -16.52 0.41
N LEU A 239 11.69 -16.12 1.51
CA LEU A 239 13.15 -16.13 1.59
C LEU A 239 13.71 -17.54 1.46
N LYS A 240 13.18 -18.52 2.24
CA LYS A 240 13.61 -19.92 2.17
C LYS A 240 13.46 -20.47 0.76
N ALA A 241 12.34 -20.21 0.09
CA ALA A 241 12.12 -20.64 -1.27
C ALA A 241 13.12 -20.00 -2.24
N ALA A 242 13.39 -18.70 -2.11
CA ALA A 242 14.36 -18.00 -2.93
C ALA A 242 15.80 -18.48 -2.71
N GLU A 243 16.16 -18.82 -1.47
CA GLU A 243 17.46 -19.44 -1.15
C GLU A 243 17.61 -20.81 -1.81
N GLU A 244 16.59 -21.65 -1.75
CA GLU A 244 16.58 -22.95 -2.42
C GLU A 244 16.72 -22.79 -3.94
N ILE A 245 15.98 -21.87 -4.55
CA ILE A 245 16.06 -21.60 -5.99
C ILE A 245 17.45 -21.08 -6.38
N ARG A 246 18.04 -20.17 -5.61
CA ARG A 246 19.42 -19.72 -5.82
C ARG A 246 20.41 -20.89 -5.75
N ASP A 247 20.27 -21.77 -4.77
CA ASP A 247 21.22 -22.86 -4.56
C ASP A 247 21.13 -23.95 -5.65
N ARG A 248 19.93 -24.17 -6.21
CA ARG A 248 19.72 -25.04 -7.37
C ARG A 248 20.25 -24.42 -8.68
N ASN A 249 20.21 -23.07 -8.80
CA ASN A 249 20.46 -22.33 -10.03
C ASN A 249 21.58 -21.27 -9.88
N LYS A 250 22.70 -21.62 -9.25
CA LYS A 250 23.79 -20.70 -8.83
C LYS A 250 24.32 -19.81 -9.99
N ASP A 251 24.37 -20.33 -11.19
CA ASP A 251 24.86 -19.60 -12.37
C ASP A 251 23.79 -18.69 -13.00
N MET A 252 22.52 -18.92 -12.68
CA MET A 252 21.37 -18.24 -13.30
C MET A 252 20.65 -17.28 -12.36
N VAL A 253 20.82 -17.42 -11.04
CA VAL A 253 20.11 -16.62 -10.04
C VAL A 253 21.09 -15.88 -9.12
N ASN A 254 20.81 -14.60 -8.90
CA ASN A 254 21.39 -13.77 -7.87
C ASN A 254 20.30 -13.41 -6.86
N LEU A 255 20.53 -13.59 -5.58
CA LEU A 255 19.55 -13.24 -4.52
C LEU A 255 20.09 -12.06 -3.70
N VAL A 256 19.33 -10.97 -3.70
CA VAL A 256 19.60 -9.74 -2.93
C VAL A 256 18.64 -9.69 -1.76
N VAL A 257 19.16 -9.97 -0.56
CA VAL A 257 18.38 -9.91 0.69
C VAL A 257 18.71 -8.62 1.40
N VAL A 258 17.68 -7.81 1.69
CA VAL A 258 17.87 -6.49 2.30
C VAL A 258 17.08 -6.40 3.60
N GLU A 259 17.80 -6.10 4.69
CA GLU A 259 17.23 -5.97 6.02
C GLU A 259 17.62 -4.64 6.65
N SER A 260 16.60 -3.85 7.04
CA SER A 260 16.78 -2.65 7.89
C SER A 260 17.83 -1.65 7.38
N VAL A 261 17.90 -1.43 6.07
CA VAL A 261 18.75 -0.40 5.46
C VAL A 261 18.01 0.93 5.31
N PRO A 262 18.73 2.08 5.12
CA PRO A 262 18.13 3.36 4.75
C PRO A 262 17.29 3.24 3.47
N PHE A 263 16.22 4.06 3.36
CA PHE A 263 15.26 3.95 2.27
C PHE A 263 15.89 4.17 0.89
N ASP A 264 16.83 5.10 0.76
CA ASP A 264 17.53 5.36 -0.51
C ASP A 264 18.37 4.16 -0.94
N THR A 265 19.05 3.52 0.01
CA THR A 265 19.81 2.27 -0.24
C THR A 265 18.88 1.14 -0.64
N TYR A 266 17.75 0.98 0.06
CA TYR A 266 16.72 0.02 -0.28
C TYR A 266 16.22 0.19 -1.71
N LYS A 267 15.86 1.44 -2.07
CA LYS A 267 15.36 1.80 -3.40
C LYS A 267 16.38 1.49 -4.49
N HIS A 268 17.65 1.87 -4.28
CA HIS A 268 18.72 1.61 -5.25
C HIS A 268 18.95 0.11 -5.49
N LEU A 269 18.98 -0.70 -4.42
CA LEU A 269 19.13 -2.16 -4.54
C LEU A 269 17.92 -2.81 -5.23
N MET A 270 16.72 -2.35 -4.93
CA MET A 270 15.50 -2.79 -5.60
C MET A 270 15.53 -2.44 -7.09
N GLU A 271 15.88 -1.20 -7.45
CA GLU A 271 15.92 -0.73 -8.84
C GLU A 271 16.96 -1.44 -9.70
N SER A 272 17.97 -2.06 -9.10
CA SER A 272 18.99 -2.87 -9.78
C SER A 272 18.58 -4.34 -9.96
N SER A 273 17.35 -4.72 -9.58
CA SER A 273 16.88 -6.10 -9.59
C SER A 273 15.88 -6.37 -10.72
N ASP A 274 15.70 -7.63 -11.06
CA ASP A 274 14.75 -8.08 -12.08
C ASP A 274 13.38 -8.44 -11.49
N VAL A 275 13.38 -8.95 -10.27
CA VAL A 275 12.23 -9.51 -9.57
C VAL A 275 12.18 -9.01 -8.15
N ILE A 276 10.99 -8.67 -7.65
CA ILE A 276 10.74 -8.38 -6.24
C ILE A 276 9.83 -9.44 -5.63
N LEU A 277 10.20 -9.95 -4.45
CA LEU A 277 9.31 -10.75 -3.61
C LEU A 277 8.60 -9.80 -2.62
N ASP A 278 7.27 -9.68 -2.71
CA ASP A 278 6.53 -8.69 -1.91
C ASP A 278 5.89 -9.32 -0.65
N GLN A 279 4.67 -9.78 -0.73
CA GLN A 279 3.91 -10.33 0.40
C GLN A 279 3.22 -11.64 0.00
N LEU A 280 3.24 -12.63 0.89
CA LEU A 280 2.67 -13.94 0.64
C LEU A 280 1.17 -14.00 0.95
N TYR A 281 0.70 -13.20 1.92
CA TYR A 281 -0.69 -13.22 2.39
C TYR A 281 -1.51 -12.05 1.85
N SER A 282 -1.23 -11.65 0.60
CA SER A 282 -1.90 -10.54 -0.08
C SER A 282 -2.57 -11.00 -1.37
N TYR A 283 -3.70 -10.40 -1.71
CA TYR A 283 -4.40 -10.60 -2.99
C TYR A 283 -3.92 -9.60 -4.04
N THR A 284 -3.44 -8.44 -3.60
CA THR A 284 -3.07 -7.31 -4.44
C THR A 284 -1.66 -6.82 -4.15
N PRO A 285 -0.95 -6.25 -5.14
CA PRO A 285 0.34 -5.64 -4.89
C PRO A 285 0.18 -4.36 -4.05
N ALA A 286 0.97 -4.25 -2.99
CA ALA A 286 1.02 -3.04 -2.18
C ALA A 286 1.97 -1.98 -2.79
N MET A 287 2.04 -0.79 -2.18
CA MET A 287 2.80 0.36 -2.68
C MET A 287 4.25 0.05 -3.05
N ASN A 288 4.92 -0.85 -2.31
CA ASN A 288 6.30 -1.22 -2.59
C ASN A 288 6.43 -2.05 -3.89
N ALA A 289 5.54 -3.02 -4.06
CA ALA A 289 5.46 -3.81 -5.29
C ALA A 289 5.07 -2.95 -6.49
N LEU A 290 4.07 -2.08 -6.35
CA LEU A 290 3.66 -1.15 -7.40
C LEU A 290 4.79 -0.20 -7.81
N LEU A 291 5.57 0.31 -6.84
CA LEU A 291 6.74 1.12 -7.11
C LEU A 291 7.81 0.33 -7.90
N ALA A 292 8.07 -0.92 -7.52
CA ALA A 292 8.98 -1.79 -8.25
C ALA A 292 8.49 -2.07 -9.68
N MET A 293 7.20 -2.42 -9.82
CA MET A 293 6.57 -2.68 -11.13
C MET A 293 6.62 -1.45 -12.04
N SER A 294 6.49 -0.23 -11.49
CA SER A 294 6.63 1.02 -12.26
C SER A 294 8.03 1.22 -12.85
N LYS A 295 9.02 0.50 -12.33
CA LYS A 295 10.42 0.48 -12.81
C LYS A 295 10.72 -0.75 -13.71
N GLY A 296 9.72 -1.54 -14.04
CA GLY A 296 9.88 -2.75 -14.83
C GLY A 296 10.46 -3.93 -14.04
N ILE A 297 10.24 -3.97 -12.75
CA ILE A 297 10.62 -5.11 -11.91
C ILE A 297 9.41 -6.03 -11.79
N ILE A 298 9.59 -7.32 -12.03
CA ILE A 298 8.52 -8.32 -11.96
C ILE A 298 8.15 -8.55 -10.50
N CYS A 299 6.87 -8.42 -10.17
CA CYS A 299 6.36 -8.73 -8.84
C CYS A 299 6.03 -10.22 -8.69
N VAL A 300 6.56 -10.85 -7.65
CA VAL A 300 6.13 -12.16 -7.15
C VAL A 300 5.44 -11.92 -5.82
N GLY A 301 4.14 -12.19 -5.75
CA GLY A 301 3.33 -11.88 -4.57
C GLY A 301 1.84 -12.01 -4.83
N GLY A 302 1.04 -11.10 -4.24
CA GLY A 302 -0.41 -11.06 -4.44
C GLY A 302 -0.79 -10.62 -5.85
N GLY A 303 -1.29 -11.54 -6.65
CA GLY A 303 -1.83 -11.33 -8.00
C GLY A 303 -3.04 -12.25 -8.22
N GLU A 304 -3.90 -12.37 -7.20
CA GLU A 304 -5.11 -13.20 -7.27
C GLU A 304 -6.09 -12.66 -8.33
N PRO A 305 -6.96 -13.50 -8.90
CA PRO A 305 -7.95 -13.06 -9.90
C PRO A 305 -8.75 -11.84 -9.45
N GLU A 306 -9.11 -11.78 -8.18
CA GLU A 306 -9.87 -10.67 -7.60
C GLU A 306 -9.16 -9.31 -7.68
N ASN A 307 -7.81 -9.31 -7.72
CA ASN A 307 -7.04 -8.08 -7.99
C ASN A 307 -7.34 -7.51 -9.37
N TYR A 308 -7.49 -8.37 -10.35
CA TYR A 308 -7.78 -7.96 -11.74
C TYR A 308 -9.26 -7.66 -11.95
N GLU A 309 -10.14 -8.45 -11.34
CA GLU A 309 -11.59 -8.26 -11.40
C GLU A 309 -12.01 -6.87 -10.85
N ILE A 310 -11.49 -6.45 -9.70
CA ILE A 310 -11.82 -5.14 -9.13
C ILE A 310 -11.31 -3.96 -9.97
N LEU A 311 -10.29 -4.20 -10.79
CA LEU A 311 -9.73 -3.23 -11.73
C LEU A 311 -10.41 -3.27 -13.11
N ASN A 312 -11.29 -4.25 -13.36
CA ASN A 312 -11.84 -4.59 -14.67
C ASN A 312 -10.72 -4.84 -15.70
N GLU A 313 -9.73 -5.67 -15.32
CA GLU A 313 -8.55 -5.99 -16.12
C GLU A 313 -8.53 -7.47 -16.49
N ASP A 314 -8.69 -7.78 -17.78
CA ASP A 314 -8.76 -9.15 -18.27
C ASP A 314 -7.50 -9.59 -19.05
N ASN A 315 -6.67 -8.63 -19.50
CA ASN A 315 -5.61 -8.88 -20.47
C ASN A 315 -4.20 -8.63 -19.92
N LEU A 316 -4.05 -7.74 -18.95
CA LEU A 316 -2.76 -7.29 -18.43
C LEU A 316 -2.54 -7.80 -17.01
N CYS A 317 -2.01 -9.03 -16.90
CA CYS A 317 -1.85 -9.75 -15.65
C CYS A 317 -0.37 -10.11 -15.36
N PRO A 318 0.54 -9.12 -15.17
CA PRO A 318 1.99 -9.36 -15.13
C PRO A 318 2.51 -9.89 -13.80
N ILE A 319 1.68 -9.97 -12.75
CA ILE A 319 2.11 -10.39 -11.43
C ILE A 319 2.22 -11.91 -11.38
N ILE A 320 3.35 -12.42 -10.94
CA ILE A 320 3.52 -13.85 -10.65
C ILE A 320 2.84 -14.13 -9.31
N ASN A 321 1.60 -14.62 -9.38
CA ASN A 321 0.83 -14.94 -8.19
C ASN A 321 1.41 -16.14 -7.45
N VAL A 322 1.53 -16.03 -6.12
CA VAL A 322 1.95 -17.12 -5.23
C VAL A 322 0.93 -17.33 -4.13
N LYS A 323 0.61 -18.58 -3.86
CA LYS A 323 -0.22 -18.97 -2.72
C LYS A 323 0.61 -19.02 -1.44
N PRO A 324 0.00 -18.90 -0.25
CA PRO A 324 0.71 -19.00 1.03
C PRO A 324 1.15 -20.45 1.34
N ASP A 325 1.96 -20.99 0.47
CA ASP A 325 2.51 -22.34 0.50
C ASP A 325 3.94 -22.34 -0.03
N TYR A 326 4.85 -23.00 0.69
CA TYR A 326 6.28 -23.03 0.35
C TYR A 326 6.54 -23.65 -1.03
N ASP A 327 5.90 -24.79 -1.33
CA ASP A 327 6.11 -25.52 -2.57
C ASP A 327 5.57 -24.74 -3.76
N ASP A 328 4.48 -23.98 -3.57
CA ASP A 328 3.97 -23.07 -4.58
C ASP A 328 4.95 -21.96 -4.91
N VAL A 329 5.55 -21.32 -3.88
CA VAL A 329 6.56 -20.27 -4.09
C VAL A 329 7.78 -20.83 -4.82
N VAL A 330 8.28 -22.00 -4.42
CA VAL A 330 9.41 -22.67 -5.09
C VAL A 330 9.07 -22.96 -6.55
N ARG A 331 7.89 -23.49 -6.82
CA ARG A 331 7.44 -23.81 -8.18
C ARG A 331 7.35 -22.56 -9.07
N GLN A 332 6.77 -21.48 -8.56
CA GLN A 332 6.63 -20.22 -9.33
C GLN A 332 7.99 -19.56 -9.58
N LEU A 333 8.89 -19.58 -8.60
CA LEU A 333 10.24 -19.05 -8.77
C LEU A 333 11.06 -19.89 -9.76
N GLN A 334 10.93 -21.22 -9.73
CA GLN A 334 11.62 -22.08 -10.70
C GLN A 334 11.09 -21.84 -12.11
N ALA A 335 9.75 -21.73 -12.29
CA ALA A 335 9.15 -21.42 -13.57
C ALA A 335 9.65 -20.07 -14.13
N LEU A 336 9.88 -19.08 -13.26
CA LEU A 336 10.44 -17.79 -13.65
C LEU A 336 11.91 -17.90 -14.08
N VAL A 337 12.71 -18.74 -13.40
CA VAL A 337 14.12 -19.00 -13.77
C VAL A 337 14.23 -19.72 -15.12
N ASP A 338 13.30 -20.63 -15.39
CA ASP A 338 13.26 -21.42 -16.63
C ASP A 338 12.65 -20.64 -17.81
N MET A 339 12.11 -19.45 -17.56
CA MET A 339 11.45 -18.64 -18.56
C MET A 339 12.45 -18.06 -19.57
N PRO A 340 12.14 -18.08 -20.89
CA PRO A 340 12.95 -17.41 -21.89
C PRO A 340 13.14 -15.92 -21.60
N LYS A 341 14.34 -15.41 -21.92
CA LYS A 341 14.68 -13.99 -21.68
C LYS A 341 13.66 -13.03 -22.31
N GLU A 342 13.15 -13.34 -23.47
CA GLU A 342 12.16 -12.55 -24.20
C GLU A 342 10.86 -12.42 -23.40
N MET A 343 10.42 -13.50 -22.72
CA MET A 343 9.24 -13.49 -21.86
C MET A 343 9.48 -12.69 -20.58
N ILE A 344 10.67 -12.80 -19.98
CA ILE A 344 11.08 -11.94 -18.83
C ILE A 344 11.00 -10.46 -19.23
N CYS A 345 11.52 -10.12 -20.41
CA CYS A 345 11.47 -8.76 -20.94
C CYS A 345 10.02 -8.29 -21.20
N GLN A 346 9.16 -9.18 -21.66
CA GLN A 346 7.74 -8.89 -21.86
C GLN A 346 7.03 -8.62 -20.53
N LEU A 347 7.22 -9.46 -19.52
CA LEU A 347 6.66 -9.26 -18.17
C LEU A 347 7.11 -7.94 -17.53
N LYS A 348 8.37 -7.53 -17.73
CA LYS A 348 8.85 -6.23 -17.28
C LYS A 348 8.10 -5.06 -17.93
N LYS A 349 7.86 -5.12 -19.23
CA LYS A 349 7.07 -4.13 -19.97
C LYS A 349 5.61 -4.11 -19.51
N GLU A 350 5.02 -5.28 -19.32
CA GLU A 350 3.65 -5.43 -18.83
C GLU A 350 3.50 -4.91 -17.39
N SER A 351 4.51 -5.10 -16.53
CA SER A 351 4.52 -4.52 -15.18
C SER A 351 4.43 -2.99 -15.21
N ILE A 352 5.21 -2.33 -16.07
CA ILE A 352 5.13 -0.87 -16.26
C ILE A 352 3.75 -0.48 -16.80
N ALA A 353 3.27 -1.18 -17.83
CA ALA A 353 1.99 -0.89 -18.47
C ALA A 353 0.82 -1.04 -17.48
N TYR A 354 0.85 -2.07 -16.62
CA TYR A 354 -0.14 -2.29 -15.57
C TYR A 354 -0.21 -1.12 -14.60
N VAL A 355 0.93 -0.67 -14.09
CA VAL A 355 0.97 0.48 -13.18
C VAL A 355 0.53 1.77 -13.87
N ALA A 356 0.97 2.02 -15.11
CA ALA A 356 0.57 3.19 -15.91
C ALA A 356 -0.94 3.20 -16.24
N LYS A 357 -1.55 2.03 -16.44
CA LYS A 357 -2.97 1.91 -16.70
C LYS A 357 -3.82 2.15 -15.46
N HIS A 358 -3.49 1.50 -14.34
CA HIS A 358 -4.36 1.38 -13.18
C HIS A 358 -3.96 2.23 -11.98
N HIS A 359 -2.67 2.65 -11.88
CA HIS A 359 -2.11 3.29 -10.69
C HIS A 359 -1.46 4.65 -10.95
N ASP A 360 -1.49 5.15 -12.20
CA ASP A 360 -0.97 6.50 -12.51
C ASP A 360 -1.66 7.55 -11.62
N TYR A 361 -0.87 8.27 -10.84
CA TYR A 361 -1.35 9.23 -9.84
C TYR A 361 -2.23 10.35 -10.42
N LYS A 362 -2.05 10.71 -11.70
CA LYS A 362 -2.87 11.71 -12.38
C LYS A 362 -4.29 11.17 -12.61
N LYS A 363 -4.40 9.91 -13.08
CA LYS A 363 -5.68 9.20 -13.26
C LYS A 363 -6.36 8.93 -11.92
N ILE A 364 -5.58 8.54 -10.93
CA ILE A 364 -6.10 8.31 -9.58
C ILE A 364 -6.62 9.61 -8.97
N ALA A 365 -5.89 10.72 -9.10
CA ALA A 365 -6.35 12.03 -8.64
C ALA A 365 -7.67 12.47 -9.29
N GLU A 366 -7.89 12.12 -10.57
CA GLU A 366 -9.19 12.35 -11.25
C GLU A 366 -10.31 11.54 -10.60
N ARG A 367 -10.08 10.26 -10.28
CA ARG A 367 -11.09 9.44 -9.58
C ARG A 367 -11.43 10.00 -8.20
N TYR A 368 -10.44 10.48 -7.45
CA TYR A 368 -10.66 11.16 -6.17
C TYR A 368 -11.42 12.47 -6.34
N GLU A 369 -11.08 13.29 -7.34
CA GLU A 369 -11.80 14.52 -7.63
C GLU A 369 -13.28 14.27 -7.93
N ASN A 370 -13.59 13.26 -8.74
CA ASN A 370 -14.96 12.86 -9.06
C ASN A 370 -15.74 12.45 -7.81
N LEU A 371 -15.13 11.63 -6.94
CA LEU A 371 -15.72 11.28 -5.66
C LEU A 371 -15.94 12.52 -4.79
N TYR A 372 -14.96 13.38 -4.65
CA TYR A 372 -15.06 14.58 -3.81
C TYR A 372 -16.14 15.54 -4.31
N LEU A 373 -16.23 15.74 -5.62
CA LEU A 373 -17.27 16.57 -6.22
C LEU A 373 -18.68 16.01 -5.96
N SER A 374 -18.86 14.69 -6.01
CA SER A 374 -20.14 14.06 -5.69
C SER A 374 -20.61 14.29 -4.25
N LEU A 375 -19.64 14.39 -3.30
CA LEU A 375 -19.94 14.63 -1.89
C LEU A 375 -20.28 16.08 -1.55
N ILE A 376 -19.86 17.03 -2.39
CA ILE A 376 -20.03 18.46 -2.13
C ILE A 376 -20.98 19.15 -3.11
N SER A 377 -21.45 18.46 -4.14
CA SER A 377 -22.48 18.99 -5.04
C SER A 377 -23.80 19.15 -4.28
N PRO A 378 -24.58 20.20 -4.51
CA PRO A 378 -25.95 20.27 -3.98
C PRO A 378 -26.77 19.09 -4.52
N GLN A 379 -27.41 18.36 -3.63
CA GLN A 379 -28.41 17.35 -3.99
C GLN A 379 -29.68 18.04 -4.46
#